data_c1f62810279d238dda499fb9dd85919f
#
_entry.id   c1f62810279d238dda499fb9dd85919f
#
_cell.length_a   1.000
_cell.length_b   1.000
_cell.length_c   1.000
_cell.angle_alpha   90.00
_cell.angle_beta   90.00
_cell.angle_gamma   90.00
#
_symmetry.space_group_name_H-M   'P 1'
#
loop_
_entity.id
_entity.type
_entity.pdbx_description
1 polymer ?
#
loop_
_entity_poly.entity_id
_entity_poly.type
_entity_poly.pdbx_seq_one_letter_code
_entity_poly.pdbx_strand_id
1 'polypeptide(L)'
;MDKHKIVFLLFSIIIAACGPERRDEVDFDQFANYWFQGKAEISSYSLTQYRYGEAREGEAVLVFVTEDFSRKKQVKLDDPKAAGRDALKVLKLNKTKDFITGIYPYHMMLSVFTPVYDPQHAVKVNATSQEWCGHTFTQINQGANQYKGQAFSYFESEGDYSFSVKGFPEDDLWNLIRINPNQIPRGKVTLIPSLLNQRLTHEKLVEQEAEITIEDAGENFQVLKVAYVHGKRILKIRFYNYFPFEIIGWEETQVFDDNTSQTTSARRKAMLQTDYWTQNKLGDESLRRQLKLEQ
;
A
#
# COMPACT_ATOMS: atom_id res chain seq x y z
N MET A 1 -50.63 -62.88 -19.51
CA MET A 1 -49.16 -62.72 -19.77
C MET A 1 -48.92 -61.26 -20.00
N ASP A 2 -48.75 -60.51 -18.90
CA ASP A 2 -48.56 -59.08 -18.96
C ASP A 2 -47.05 -58.69 -18.82
N LYS A 3 -46.56 -57.96 -19.84
CA LYS A 3 -45.20 -57.49 -19.90
C LYS A 3 -45.14 -56.14 -19.27
N HIS A 4 -44.60 -56.03 -18.05
CA HIS A 4 -44.28 -54.76 -17.42
C HIS A 4 -43.05 -54.14 -18.11
N LYS A 5 -43.25 -52.98 -18.75
CA LYS A 5 -42.16 -52.11 -19.24
C LYS A 5 -41.69 -51.18 -18.10
N ILE A 6 -40.49 -51.46 -17.63
CA ILE A 6 -39.78 -50.54 -16.67
C ILE A 6 -39.17 -49.42 -17.50
N VAL A 7 -39.62 -48.18 -17.26
CA VAL A 7 -39.04 -46.96 -17.82
C VAL A 7 -38.00 -46.44 -16.83
N PHE A 8 -36.71 -46.49 -17.22
CA PHE A 8 -35.64 -45.88 -16.47
C PHE A 8 -35.61 -44.37 -16.81
N LEU A 9 -35.94 -43.52 -15.85
CA LEU A 9 -35.77 -42.08 -15.94
C LEU A 9 -34.31 -41.73 -15.57
N LEU A 10 -33.50 -41.40 -16.57
CA LEU A 10 -32.14 -40.86 -16.35
C LEU A 10 -32.25 -39.39 -15.88
N PHE A 11 -31.98 -39.17 -14.60
CA PHE A 11 -31.84 -37.84 -14.03
C PHE A 11 -30.41 -37.33 -14.34
N SER A 12 -30.28 -36.47 -15.34
CA SER A 12 -29.01 -35.78 -15.64
C SER A 12 -28.79 -34.70 -14.61
N ILE A 13 -27.87 -34.92 -13.67
CA ILE A 13 -27.39 -33.92 -12.74
C ILE A 13 -26.45 -32.99 -13.53
N ILE A 14 -26.90 -31.77 -13.84
CA ILE A 14 -26.04 -30.68 -14.35
C ILE A 14 -25.26 -30.15 -13.17
N ILE A 15 -24.01 -30.58 -13.03
CA ILE A 15 -23.04 -29.96 -12.14
C ILE A 15 -22.62 -28.65 -12.82
N ALA A 16 -23.17 -27.54 -12.37
CA ALA A 16 -22.65 -26.23 -12.70
C ALA A 16 -21.26 -26.11 -12.07
N ALA A 17 -20.22 -26.38 -12.85
CA ALA A 17 -18.87 -26.08 -12.48
C ALA A 17 -18.75 -24.53 -12.42
N CYS A 18 -18.76 -23.93 -11.22
CA CYS A 18 -18.21 -22.61 -11.01
C CYS A 18 -16.73 -22.69 -11.38
N GLY A 19 -16.39 -22.31 -12.62
CA GLY A 19 -15.00 -22.04 -12.98
C GLY A 19 -14.48 -20.89 -12.10
N PRO A 20 -13.16 -20.85 -11.81
CA PRO A 20 -12.60 -19.71 -11.11
C PRO A 20 -12.96 -18.44 -11.90
N GLU A 21 -13.56 -17.45 -11.22
CA GLU A 21 -13.77 -16.12 -11.78
C GLU A 21 -12.46 -15.66 -12.42
N ARG A 22 -12.48 -15.43 -13.74
CA ARG A 22 -11.35 -14.77 -14.42
C ARG A 22 -11.17 -13.44 -13.74
N ARG A 23 -10.07 -13.30 -13.02
CA ARG A 23 -9.61 -11.99 -12.55
C ARG A 23 -9.34 -11.19 -13.82
N ASP A 24 -10.01 -10.05 -13.97
CA ASP A 24 -9.83 -9.19 -15.13
C ASP A 24 -8.34 -8.88 -15.30
N GLU A 25 -7.79 -9.24 -16.44
CA GLU A 25 -6.40 -8.92 -16.80
C GLU A 25 -6.27 -7.39 -16.83
N VAL A 26 -5.14 -6.89 -16.31
CA VAL A 26 -4.78 -5.47 -16.47
C VAL A 26 -4.72 -5.19 -17.96
N ASP A 27 -5.40 -4.16 -18.43
CA ASP A 27 -5.10 -3.59 -19.75
C ASP A 27 -3.67 -3.04 -19.71
N PHE A 28 -2.75 -3.89 -20.15
CA PHE A 28 -1.33 -3.62 -20.04
C PHE A 28 -0.90 -2.45 -20.92
N ASP A 29 -1.54 -2.23 -22.05
CA ASP A 29 -1.27 -1.10 -22.94
C ASP A 29 -1.68 0.21 -22.25
N GLN A 30 -2.84 0.23 -21.59
CA GLN A 30 -3.30 1.36 -20.80
C GLN A 30 -2.35 1.63 -19.62
N PHE A 31 -1.91 0.59 -18.90
CA PHE A 31 -0.92 0.70 -17.83
C PHE A 31 0.40 1.28 -18.34
N ALA A 32 0.95 0.73 -19.42
CA ALA A 32 2.23 1.15 -20.01
C ALA A 32 2.16 2.61 -20.50
N ASN A 33 1.07 2.99 -21.15
CA ASN A 33 0.84 4.36 -21.64
C ASN A 33 0.77 5.39 -20.51
N TYR A 34 0.39 5.00 -19.31
CA TYR A 34 0.35 5.89 -18.16
C TYR A 34 1.67 5.89 -17.36
N TRP A 35 2.20 4.70 -17.05
CA TRP A 35 3.28 4.55 -16.08
C TRP A 35 4.68 4.53 -16.68
N PHE A 36 4.85 4.23 -17.99
CA PHE A 36 6.18 4.13 -18.62
C PHE A 36 6.59 5.37 -19.41
N GLN A 37 6.04 6.53 -19.02
CA GLN A 37 6.34 7.82 -19.65
C GLN A 37 7.61 8.51 -19.11
N GLY A 38 8.35 7.85 -18.22
CA GLY A 38 9.50 8.48 -17.54
C GLY A 38 9.09 9.62 -16.60
N LYS A 39 7.90 9.55 -16.01
CA LYS A 39 7.35 10.51 -15.06
C LYS A 39 6.90 9.81 -13.80
N ALA A 40 6.97 10.51 -12.67
CA ALA A 40 6.28 10.14 -11.44
C ALA A 40 4.93 10.83 -11.36
N GLU A 41 3.95 10.17 -10.77
CA GLU A 41 2.75 10.80 -10.28
C GLU A 41 2.96 11.22 -8.84
N ILE A 42 2.75 12.50 -8.54
CA ILE A 42 2.92 13.09 -7.21
C ILE A 42 1.58 13.67 -6.79
N SER A 43 1.05 13.17 -5.69
CA SER A 43 -0.20 13.69 -5.09
C SER A 43 0.06 14.20 -3.69
N SER A 44 -0.41 15.41 -3.40
CA SER A 44 -0.36 16.03 -2.07
C SER A 44 -1.69 15.93 -1.37
N TYR A 45 -1.65 15.81 -0.05
CA TYR A 45 -2.83 15.63 0.79
C TYR A 45 -2.76 16.55 2.02
N SER A 46 -3.90 17.14 2.41
CA SER A 46 -4.05 17.64 3.76
C SER A 46 -4.20 16.44 4.70
N LEU A 47 -3.38 16.40 5.75
CA LEU A 47 -3.33 15.32 6.73
C LEU A 47 -3.86 15.85 8.07
N THR A 48 -4.73 15.08 8.72
CA THR A 48 -5.05 15.22 10.14
C THR A 48 -4.54 13.97 10.84
N GLN A 49 -3.36 14.04 11.46
CA GLN A 49 -2.73 12.94 12.16
C GLN A 49 -3.10 12.95 13.63
N TYR A 50 -3.70 11.86 14.12
CA TYR A 50 -3.83 11.68 15.57
C TYR A 50 -2.52 11.20 16.19
N ARG A 51 -2.05 11.93 17.19
CA ARG A 51 -0.85 11.58 17.97
C ARG A 51 -0.95 12.15 19.37
N TYR A 52 -0.64 11.32 20.39
CA TYR A 52 -0.75 11.67 21.81
C TYR A 52 -2.13 12.19 22.22
N GLY A 53 -3.20 11.56 21.70
CA GLY A 53 -4.58 11.88 22.03
C GLY A 53 -5.17 13.11 21.34
N GLU A 54 -4.41 13.79 20.47
CA GLU A 54 -4.83 15.02 19.78
C GLU A 54 -4.65 14.93 18.26
N ALA A 55 -5.53 15.62 17.54
CA ALA A 55 -5.45 15.81 16.11
C ALA A 55 -4.36 16.84 15.76
N ARG A 56 -3.48 16.53 14.83
CA ARG A 56 -2.39 17.37 14.34
C ARG A 56 -2.58 17.64 12.86
N GLU A 57 -2.63 18.90 12.49
CA GLU A 57 -2.59 19.30 11.09
C GLU A 57 -1.22 18.97 10.48
N GLY A 58 -1.22 18.53 9.23
CA GLY A 58 0.00 18.16 8.54
C GLY A 58 -0.21 17.97 7.05
N GLU A 59 0.81 17.46 6.40
CA GLU A 59 0.82 17.13 4.99
C GLU A 59 1.23 15.67 4.76
N ALA A 60 0.73 15.10 3.70
CA ALA A 60 1.23 13.84 3.18
C ALA A 60 1.43 13.93 1.67
N VAL A 61 2.40 13.19 1.15
CA VAL A 61 2.67 13.11 -0.28
C VAL A 61 2.76 11.65 -0.68
N LEU A 62 2.08 11.27 -1.76
CA LEU A 62 2.26 9.99 -2.43
C LEU A 62 3.00 10.22 -3.74
N VAL A 63 4.12 9.54 -3.94
CA VAL A 63 4.90 9.58 -5.17
C VAL A 63 4.94 8.17 -5.74
N PHE A 64 4.26 7.96 -6.87
CA PHE A 64 4.28 6.70 -7.61
C PHE A 64 5.17 6.83 -8.83
N VAL A 65 6.06 5.88 -9.03
CA VAL A 65 6.93 5.83 -10.21
C VAL A 65 7.34 4.39 -10.51
N THR A 66 7.48 4.06 -11.79
CA THR A 66 8.03 2.76 -12.19
C THR A 66 9.55 2.79 -12.22
N GLU A 67 10.17 1.76 -11.68
CA GLU A 67 11.63 1.61 -11.65
C GLU A 67 12.06 0.20 -12.07
N ASP A 68 13.29 0.08 -12.54
CA ASP A 68 13.95 -1.20 -12.74
C ASP A 68 14.68 -1.61 -11.46
N PHE A 69 14.41 -2.82 -11.00
CA PHE A 69 14.82 -3.31 -9.69
C PHE A 69 15.52 -4.65 -9.82
N SER A 70 16.50 -4.94 -8.96
CA SER A 70 17.11 -6.26 -8.91
C SER A 70 16.20 -7.21 -8.12
N ARG A 71 15.79 -8.31 -8.73
CA ARG A 71 15.02 -9.37 -8.07
C ARG A 71 15.79 -10.01 -6.91
N LYS A 72 17.10 -10.22 -7.10
CA LYS A 72 17.96 -10.87 -6.10
C LYS A 72 18.38 -9.94 -4.97
N LYS A 73 18.84 -8.73 -5.32
CA LYS A 73 19.34 -7.75 -4.35
C LYS A 73 18.23 -6.89 -3.73
N GLN A 74 17.07 -6.83 -4.39
CA GLN A 74 15.93 -5.98 -4.00
C GLN A 74 16.34 -4.52 -3.79
N VAL A 75 17.03 -3.99 -4.81
CA VAL A 75 17.47 -2.59 -4.91
C VAL A 75 17.29 -2.11 -6.34
N LYS A 76 17.24 -0.79 -6.54
CA LYS A 76 17.20 -0.17 -7.86
C LYS A 76 18.43 -0.59 -8.68
N LEU A 77 18.21 -0.90 -9.95
CA LEU A 77 19.28 -1.22 -10.90
C LEU A 77 19.88 0.07 -11.47
N ASP A 78 21.21 0.10 -11.53
CA ASP A 78 21.96 1.16 -12.22
C ASP A 78 21.95 0.89 -13.73
N ASP A 79 22.11 -0.37 -14.15
CA ASP A 79 22.03 -0.82 -15.54
C ASP A 79 21.06 -2.00 -15.70
N PRO A 80 19.80 -1.73 -16.04
CA PRO A 80 18.78 -2.78 -16.22
C PRO A 80 19.11 -3.73 -17.38
N LYS A 81 19.81 -3.27 -18.44
CA LYS A 81 20.15 -4.10 -19.59
C LYS A 81 21.20 -5.15 -19.21
N ALA A 82 22.20 -4.75 -18.42
CA ALA A 82 23.23 -5.67 -17.94
C ALA A 82 22.69 -6.68 -16.94
N ALA A 83 21.62 -6.35 -16.20
CA ALA A 83 21.00 -7.24 -15.20
C ALA A 83 20.28 -8.45 -15.83
N GLY A 84 19.83 -8.37 -17.07
CA GLY A 84 19.16 -9.46 -17.78
C GLY A 84 17.94 -9.99 -17.00
N ARG A 85 17.93 -11.30 -16.68
CA ARG A 85 16.81 -11.94 -15.97
C ARG A 85 16.63 -11.49 -14.50
N ASP A 86 17.61 -10.78 -13.94
CA ASP A 86 17.51 -10.22 -12.59
C ASP A 86 16.68 -8.92 -12.59
N ALA A 87 16.51 -8.28 -13.75
CA ALA A 87 15.69 -7.08 -13.87
C ALA A 87 14.20 -7.38 -13.60
N LEU A 88 13.61 -6.58 -12.74
CA LEU A 88 12.22 -6.62 -12.34
C LEU A 88 11.63 -5.21 -12.44
N LYS A 89 10.57 -5.02 -13.21
CA LYS A 89 9.85 -3.75 -13.22
C LYS A 89 8.93 -3.67 -12.01
N VAL A 90 9.08 -2.63 -11.20
CA VAL A 90 8.25 -2.37 -10.03
C VAL A 90 7.51 -1.03 -10.15
N LEU A 91 6.32 -0.96 -9.56
CA LEU A 91 5.73 0.31 -9.15
C LEU A 91 6.26 0.60 -7.75
N LYS A 92 6.96 1.72 -7.61
CA LYS A 92 7.46 2.22 -6.33
C LYS A 92 6.52 3.29 -5.83
N LEU A 93 6.08 3.16 -4.59
CA LEU A 93 5.46 4.22 -3.81
C LEU A 93 6.47 4.79 -2.83
N ASN A 94 6.59 6.12 -2.76
CA ASN A 94 7.06 6.82 -1.58
C ASN A 94 5.88 7.58 -0.97
N LYS A 95 5.55 7.29 0.30
CA LYS A 95 4.50 7.96 1.07
C LYS A 95 5.15 8.71 2.21
N THR A 96 5.04 10.04 2.23
CA THR A 96 5.50 10.86 3.36
C THR A 96 4.34 11.27 4.24
N LYS A 97 4.63 11.50 5.51
CA LYS A 97 3.75 12.18 6.48
C LYS A 97 4.60 13.18 7.26
N ASP A 98 4.21 14.44 7.25
CA ASP A 98 4.87 15.54 7.93
C ASP A 98 3.83 16.26 8.81
N PHE A 99 4.09 16.34 10.12
CA PHE A 99 3.21 16.99 11.09
C PHE A 99 3.99 17.44 12.33
N ILE A 100 3.43 18.35 13.11
CA ILE A 100 4.07 18.92 14.30
C ILE A 100 3.36 18.47 15.58
N THR A 101 4.12 18.04 16.58
CA THR A 101 3.64 17.74 17.92
C THR A 101 4.19 18.75 18.92
N GLY A 102 3.36 19.68 19.34
CA GLY A 102 3.83 20.77 20.21
C GLY A 102 4.89 21.62 19.51
N ILE A 103 6.16 21.41 19.84
CA ILE A 103 7.29 22.21 19.31
C ILE A 103 8.17 21.45 18.30
N TYR A 104 7.96 20.16 18.10
CA TYR A 104 8.86 19.36 17.26
C TYR A 104 8.13 18.66 16.12
N PRO A 105 8.76 18.60 14.94
CA PRO A 105 8.20 17.96 13.77
C PRO A 105 8.41 16.45 13.78
N TYR A 106 7.50 15.74 13.14
CA TYR A 106 7.65 14.37 12.64
C TYR A 106 7.84 14.39 11.14
N HIS A 107 8.88 13.70 10.66
CA HIS A 107 9.09 13.40 9.25
C HIS A 107 9.12 11.89 9.09
N MET A 108 8.12 11.36 8.41
CA MET A 108 7.99 9.91 8.20
C MET A 108 7.96 9.60 6.71
N MET A 109 8.61 8.52 6.30
CA MET A 109 8.58 8.06 4.91
C MET A 109 8.47 6.55 4.86
N LEU A 110 7.58 6.08 3.99
CA LEU A 110 7.39 4.68 3.62
C LEU A 110 7.76 4.51 2.15
N SER A 111 8.52 3.46 1.82
CA SER A 111 8.77 3.06 0.44
C SER A 111 8.31 1.63 0.21
N VAL A 112 7.53 1.42 -0.85
CA VAL A 112 6.98 0.11 -1.24
C VAL A 112 7.37 -0.19 -2.69
N PHE A 113 7.83 -1.42 -2.96
CA PHE A 113 8.29 -1.85 -4.27
C PHE A 113 7.51 -3.08 -4.71
N THR A 114 6.51 -2.91 -5.58
CA THR A 114 5.59 -3.96 -6.02
C THR A 114 5.84 -4.31 -7.50
N PRO A 115 6.07 -5.59 -7.84
CA PRO A 115 6.19 -6.02 -9.23
C PRO A 115 4.95 -5.69 -10.06
N VAL A 116 5.14 -5.19 -11.29
CA VAL A 116 4.01 -4.80 -12.16
C VAL A 116 3.56 -5.89 -13.13
N TYR A 117 4.44 -6.82 -13.49
CA TYR A 117 4.15 -7.88 -14.47
C TYR A 117 3.70 -9.21 -13.87
N ASP A 118 4.09 -9.45 -12.63
CA ASP A 118 3.78 -10.67 -11.93
C ASP A 118 3.02 -10.24 -10.67
N PRO A 119 1.74 -10.60 -10.51
CA PRO A 119 0.91 -10.13 -9.40
C PRO A 119 1.37 -10.76 -8.08
N GLN A 120 2.64 -10.56 -7.76
CA GLN A 120 3.21 -10.86 -6.47
C GLN A 120 3.10 -9.65 -5.57
N HIS A 121 3.17 -9.90 -4.28
CA HIS A 121 3.24 -8.82 -3.30
C HIS A 121 4.57 -8.09 -3.36
N ALA A 122 4.63 -6.92 -2.72
CA ALA A 122 5.82 -6.09 -2.66
C ALA A 122 7.06 -6.90 -2.32
N VAL A 123 8.13 -6.78 -3.11
CA VAL A 123 9.40 -7.46 -2.86
C VAL A 123 10.17 -6.82 -1.71
N LYS A 124 9.90 -5.54 -1.44
CA LYS A 124 10.53 -4.78 -0.38
C LYS A 124 9.61 -3.68 0.13
N VAL A 125 9.60 -3.49 1.44
CA VAL A 125 8.99 -2.32 2.09
C VAL A 125 9.98 -1.80 3.12
N ASN A 126 10.13 -0.48 3.22
CA ASN A 126 10.86 0.13 4.31
C ASN A 126 10.17 1.41 4.79
N ALA A 127 10.40 1.75 6.05
CA ALA A 127 9.90 2.95 6.67
C ALA A 127 10.97 3.61 7.53
N THR A 128 10.96 4.94 7.52
CA THR A 128 11.76 5.79 8.41
C THR A 128 10.85 6.70 9.21
N SER A 129 11.26 7.02 10.41
CA SER A 129 10.70 8.13 11.18
C SER A 129 11.84 8.93 11.78
N GLN A 130 11.72 10.23 11.69
CA GLN A 130 12.70 11.18 12.18
C GLN A 130 11.97 12.28 12.95
N GLU A 131 12.34 12.44 14.20
CA GLU A 131 11.85 13.49 15.07
C GLU A 131 12.95 13.83 16.10
N TRP A 132 12.74 14.83 16.98
CA TRP A 132 13.82 15.31 17.85
C TRP A 132 14.31 14.29 18.90
N CYS A 133 13.53 13.26 19.23
CA CYS A 133 13.99 12.21 20.13
C CYS A 133 14.96 11.23 19.44
N GLY A 134 14.82 11.00 18.12
CA GLY A 134 15.71 10.09 17.39
C GLY A 134 15.18 9.62 16.06
N HIS A 135 15.88 8.65 15.52
CA HIS A 135 15.56 8.02 14.24
C HIS A 135 15.14 6.58 14.43
N THR A 136 14.21 6.12 13.57
CA THR A 136 13.92 4.70 13.43
C THR A 136 13.97 4.32 11.95
N PHE A 137 14.36 3.10 11.66
CA PHE A 137 14.32 2.51 10.33
C PHE A 137 13.90 1.05 10.44
N THR A 138 12.88 0.69 9.68
CA THR A 138 12.45 -0.71 9.55
C THR A 138 12.40 -1.08 8.08
N GLN A 139 12.92 -2.25 7.74
CA GLN A 139 12.89 -2.80 6.39
C GLN A 139 12.47 -4.25 6.43
N ILE A 140 11.59 -4.65 5.48
CA ILE A 140 11.26 -6.03 5.20
C ILE A 140 11.54 -6.35 3.74
N ASN A 141 12.11 -7.52 3.51
CA ASN A 141 12.47 -8.04 2.20
C ASN A 141 11.76 -9.37 1.97
N GLN A 142 11.13 -9.54 0.82
CA GLN A 142 10.44 -10.76 0.44
C GLN A 142 11.44 -11.93 0.34
N GLY A 143 11.20 -12.99 1.09
CA GLY A 143 11.88 -14.27 0.97
C GLY A 143 10.98 -15.31 0.28
N ALA A 144 11.39 -16.58 0.29
CA ALA A 144 10.63 -17.65 -0.38
C ALA A 144 9.24 -17.88 0.25
N ASN A 145 9.13 -17.88 1.58
CA ASN A 145 7.89 -18.21 2.30
C ASN A 145 7.49 -17.18 3.35
N GLN A 146 8.30 -16.16 3.55
CA GLN A 146 8.11 -15.13 4.57
C GLN A 146 8.96 -13.90 4.25
N TYR A 147 8.64 -12.77 4.83
CA TYR A 147 9.49 -11.61 4.80
C TYR A 147 10.56 -11.72 5.90
N LYS A 148 11.78 -11.30 5.56
CA LYS A 148 12.88 -11.10 6.50
C LYS A 148 13.02 -9.62 6.76
N GLY A 149 13.07 -9.22 8.03
CA GLY A 149 13.13 -7.83 8.42
C GLY A 149 14.28 -7.49 9.32
N GLN A 150 14.61 -6.22 9.32
CA GLN A 150 15.51 -5.55 10.24
C GLN A 150 14.86 -4.27 10.73
N ALA A 151 14.95 -4.02 12.02
CA ALA A 151 14.50 -2.78 12.64
C ALA A 151 15.64 -2.18 13.45
N PHE A 152 15.78 -0.88 13.34
CA PHE A 152 16.75 -0.05 14.06
C PHE A 152 15.97 1.04 14.77
N SER A 153 16.14 1.17 16.06
CA SER A 153 15.39 2.13 16.86
C SER A 153 16.26 2.80 17.91
N TYR A 154 15.98 4.06 18.14
CA TYR A 154 16.55 4.81 19.26
C TYR A 154 16.02 4.32 20.63
N PHE A 155 14.86 3.66 20.67
CA PHE A 155 14.19 3.26 21.91
C PHE A 155 14.69 1.89 22.40
N GLU A 156 15.04 1.79 23.69
CA GLU A 156 15.56 0.55 24.30
C GLU A 156 14.61 -0.64 24.11
N SER A 157 13.30 -0.43 24.29
CA SER A 157 12.29 -1.48 24.16
C SER A 157 12.09 -1.97 22.71
N GLU A 158 12.50 -1.18 21.73
CA GLU A 158 12.41 -1.48 20.31
C GLU A 158 13.76 -1.83 19.69
N GLY A 159 14.86 -1.77 20.43
CA GLY A 159 16.27 -1.90 20.03
C GLY A 159 16.54 -2.63 18.71
N ASP A 160 17.77 -2.67 18.28
CA ASP A 160 18.10 -3.23 16.96
C ASP A 160 17.85 -4.73 16.93
N TYR A 161 16.99 -5.19 16.02
CA TYR A 161 16.68 -6.61 15.90
C TYR A 161 16.39 -7.06 14.46
N SER A 162 16.65 -8.33 14.20
CA SER A 162 16.24 -9.01 12.95
C SER A 162 15.08 -9.94 13.25
N PHE A 163 14.14 -10.05 12.31
CA PHE A 163 12.94 -10.86 12.48
C PHE A 163 12.50 -11.49 11.16
N SER A 164 11.54 -12.41 11.26
CA SER A 164 10.82 -12.97 10.11
C SER A 164 9.34 -12.92 10.39
N VAL A 165 8.54 -12.61 9.37
CA VAL A 165 7.10 -12.44 9.48
C VAL A 165 6.39 -13.00 8.23
N LYS A 166 5.25 -13.66 8.43
CA LYS A 166 4.43 -14.25 7.36
C LYS A 166 3.34 -13.29 6.92
N GLY A 167 2.64 -13.65 5.82
CA GLY A 167 1.61 -12.80 5.22
C GLY A 167 2.18 -11.85 4.17
N PHE A 168 1.39 -10.88 3.74
CA PHE A 168 1.86 -9.83 2.83
C PHE A 168 1.69 -8.45 3.49
N PRO A 169 2.51 -7.45 3.08
CA PRO A 169 2.45 -6.13 3.69
C PRO A 169 1.12 -5.41 3.42
N GLU A 170 0.48 -4.88 4.45
CA GLU A 170 -0.64 -3.93 4.27
C GLU A 170 -0.25 -2.77 3.37
N ASP A 171 0.99 -2.32 3.52
CA ASP A 171 1.54 -1.20 2.74
C ASP A 171 1.57 -1.46 1.23
N ASP A 172 1.53 -2.73 0.79
CA ASP A 172 1.46 -3.11 -0.62
C ASP A 172 0.10 -2.77 -1.27
N LEU A 173 -0.96 -2.70 -0.47
CA LEU A 173 -2.32 -2.42 -0.96
C LEU A 173 -2.40 -1.09 -1.71
N TRP A 174 -1.57 -0.11 -1.36
CA TRP A 174 -1.49 1.18 -2.06
C TRP A 174 -1.05 1.02 -3.52
N ASN A 175 -0.03 0.21 -3.75
CA ASN A 175 0.45 -0.10 -5.10
C ASN A 175 -0.54 -1.01 -5.85
N LEU A 176 -1.09 -2.01 -5.18
CA LEU A 176 -2.06 -2.93 -5.79
C LEU A 176 -3.31 -2.20 -6.28
N ILE A 177 -3.82 -1.19 -5.55
CA ILE A 177 -4.89 -0.31 -6.04
C ILE A 177 -4.49 0.33 -7.36
N ARG A 178 -3.27 0.85 -7.49
CA ARG A 178 -2.81 1.57 -8.67
C ARG A 178 -2.46 0.66 -9.85
N ILE A 179 -2.09 -0.59 -9.57
CA ILE A 179 -1.82 -1.60 -10.59
C ILE A 179 -3.12 -2.21 -11.08
N ASN A 180 -3.87 -2.85 -10.20
CA ASN A 180 -5.17 -3.44 -10.49
C ASN A 180 -5.91 -3.79 -9.19
N PRO A 181 -6.94 -3.03 -8.76
CA PRO A 181 -7.67 -3.30 -7.53
C PRO A 181 -8.43 -4.64 -7.55
N ASN A 182 -8.70 -5.22 -8.73
CA ASN A 182 -9.35 -6.53 -8.86
C ASN A 182 -8.43 -7.70 -8.46
N GLN A 183 -7.12 -7.47 -8.42
CA GLN A 183 -6.14 -8.47 -7.97
C GLN A 183 -5.94 -8.48 -6.45
N ILE A 184 -6.46 -7.50 -5.73
CA ILE A 184 -6.35 -7.44 -4.27
C ILE A 184 -7.11 -8.61 -3.65
N PRO A 185 -6.47 -9.45 -2.80
CA PRO A 185 -7.15 -10.52 -2.09
C PRO A 185 -8.30 -9.96 -1.23
N ARG A 186 -9.49 -10.57 -1.32
CA ARG A 186 -10.67 -10.17 -0.54
C ARG A 186 -10.99 -11.23 0.52
N GLY A 187 -11.71 -10.83 1.57
CA GLY A 187 -12.06 -11.68 2.70
C GLY A 187 -10.94 -11.77 3.73
N LYS A 188 -10.87 -12.91 4.42
CA LYS A 188 -9.88 -13.14 5.50
C LYS A 188 -8.49 -13.37 4.93
N VAL A 189 -7.52 -12.62 5.44
CA VAL A 189 -6.11 -12.65 5.03
C VAL A 189 -5.20 -12.51 6.24
N THR A 190 -3.95 -12.93 6.08
CA THR A 190 -2.88 -12.64 7.04
C THR A 190 -2.03 -11.49 6.50
N LEU A 191 -1.99 -10.38 7.21
CA LEU A 191 -1.24 -9.18 6.85
C LEU A 191 -0.06 -8.94 7.77
N ILE A 192 0.98 -8.31 7.22
CA ILE A 192 1.99 -7.59 7.97
C ILE A 192 1.46 -6.16 8.12
N PRO A 193 1.16 -5.67 9.34
CA PRO A 193 0.65 -4.32 9.54
C PRO A 193 1.58 -3.25 8.98
N SER A 194 1.04 -2.08 8.65
CA SER A 194 1.82 -0.95 8.12
C SER A 194 3.00 -0.60 9.02
N LEU A 195 4.19 -0.46 8.41
CA LEU A 195 5.41 -0.08 9.12
C LEU A 195 5.30 1.32 9.75
N LEU A 196 4.53 2.24 9.15
CA LEU A 196 4.27 3.54 9.75
C LEU A 196 3.35 3.44 10.97
N ASN A 197 2.32 2.57 10.91
CA ASN A 197 1.47 2.33 12.08
C ASN A 197 2.26 1.70 13.22
N GLN A 198 3.07 0.67 12.93
CA GLN A 198 3.94 0.00 13.90
C GLN A 198 4.84 1.03 14.62
N ARG A 199 5.45 1.98 13.87
CA ARG A 199 6.26 3.04 14.48
C ARG A 199 5.46 3.96 15.40
N LEU A 200 4.22 4.29 15.04
CA LEU A 200 3.38 5.20 15.84
C LEU A 200 2.78 4.53 17.08
N THR A 201 2.55 3.21 17.04
CA THR A 201 2.00 2.44 18.16
C THR A 201 3.06 1.86 19.08
N HIS A 202 4.35 1.86 18.65
CA HIS A 202 5.46 1.22 19.36
C HIS A 202 5.26 -0.31 19.58
N GLU A 203 4.44 -0.94 18.74
CA GLU A 203 4.19 -2.38 18.80
C GLU A 203 5.25 -3.16 18.02
N LYS A 204 5.49 -4.42 18.43
CA LYS A 204 6.33 -5.33 17.64
C LYS A 204 5.62 -5.69 16.34
N LEU A 205 6.40 -5.78 15.26
CA LEU A 205 5.88 -6.19 13.96
C LEU A 205 5.65 -7.71 13.96
N VAL A 206 4.38 -8.09 13.99
CA VAL A 206 3.91 -9.48 13.88
C VAL A 206 2.77 -9.54 12.87
N GLU A 207 2.62 -10.70 12.23
CA GLU A 207 1.48 -10.93 11.35
C GLU A 207 0.15 -10.87 12.12
N GLN A 208 -0.87 -10.33 11.48
CA GLN A 208 -2.22 -10.20 12.03
C GLN A 208 -3.28 -10.65 11.02
N GLU A 209 -4.33 -11.26 11.51
CA GLU A 209 -5.51 -11.55 10.68
C GLU A 209 -6.32 -10.28 10.45
N ALA A 210 -6.75 -10.10 9.21
CA ALA A 210 -7.60 -9.00 8.79
C ALA A 210 -8.62 -9.46 7.76
N GLU A 211 -9.67 -8.68 7.58
CA GLU A 211 -10.63 -8.82 6.49
C GLU A 211 -10.49 -7.65 5.52
N ILE A 212 -10.34 -7.96 4.24
CA ILE A 212 -10.28 -6.97 3.16
C ILE A 212 -11.58 -6.99 2.39
N THR A 213 -12.21 -5.82 2.25
CA THR A 213 -13.34 -5.59 1.35
C THR A 213 -13.05 -4.42 0.41
N ILE A 214 -13.67 -4.43 -0.78
CA ILE A 214 -13.74 -3.30 -1.69
C ILE A 214 -15.20 -3.08 -1.99
N GLU A 215 -15.69 -1.88 -1.69
CA GLU A 215 -17.08 -1.51 -1.79
C GLU A 215 -17.24 -0.26 -2.66
N ASP A 216 -18.33 -0.19 -3.43
CA ASP A 216 -18.65 1.01 -4.18
C ASP A 216 -19.04 2.16 -3.22
N ALA A 217 -18.53 3.34 -3.48
CA ALA A 217 -18.70 4.53 -2.63
C ALA A 217 -19.22 5.73 -3.45
N GLY A 218 -20.18 5.47 -4.31
CA GLY A 218 -20.76 6.39 -5.29
C GLY A 218 -20.36 6.04 -6.71
N GLU A 219 -20.82 6.83 -7.67
CA GLU A 219 -20.74 6.52 -9.10
C GLU A 219 -19.29 6.29 -9.62
N ASN A 220 -18.32 7.04 -9.08
CA ASN A 220 -16.94 7.05 -9.59
C ASN A 220 -15.89 6.58 -8.58
N PHE A 221 -16.31 6.05 -7.43
CA PHE A 221 -15.39 5.77 -6.32
C PHE A 221 -15.60 4.38 -5.76
N GLN A 222 -14.49 3.82 -5.28
CA GLN A 222 -14.47 2.64 -4.42
C GLN A 222 -13.70 2.94 -3.15
N VAL A 223 -14.00 2.16 -2.10
CA VAL A 223 -13.28 2.15 -0.84
C VAL A 223 -12.76 0.75 -0.59
N LEU A 224 -11.43 0.62 -0.54
CA LEU A 224 -10.78 -0.54 0.05
C LEU A 224 -10.80 -0.36 1.57
N LYS A 225 -11.30 -1.37 2.28
CA LYS A 225 -11.32 -1.43 3.75
C LYS A 225 -10.54 -2.64 4.22
N VAL A 226 -9.64 -2.40 5.17
CA VAL A 226 -8.94 -3.44 5.93
C VAL A 226 -9.40 -3.34 7.38
N ALA A 227 -10.02 -4.39 7.89
CA ALA A 227 -10.47 -4.47 9.28
C ALA A 227 -9.69 -5.58 9.99
N TYR A 228 -8.87 -5.23 10.98
CA TYR A 228 -8.12 -6.21 11.77
C TYR A 228 -9.06 -6.96 12.72
N VAL A 229 -8.92 -8.30 12.79
CA VAL A 229 -9.87 -9.20 13.48
C VAL A 229 -9.98 -8.87 14.97
N HIS A 230 -8.91 -8.42 15.61
CA HIS A 230 -8.96 -8.00 17.01
C HIS A 230 -9.52 -6.58 17.20
N GLY A 231 -10.15 -6.00 16.17
CA GLY A 231 -10.99 -4.81 16.24
C GLY A 231 -10.28 -3.49 16.52
N LYS A 232 -8.95 -3.51 16.70
CA LYS A 232 -8.20 -2.32 17.15
C LYS A 232 -7.84 -1.35 16.05
N ARG A 233 -7.91 -1.76 14.77
CA ARG A 233 -7.56 -0.88 13.65
C ARG A 233 -8.40 -1.14 12.41
N ILE A 234 -8.78 -0.06 11.74
CA ILE A 234 -9.45 -0.08 10.44
C ILE A 234 -8.73 0.91 9.53
N LEU A 235 -8.27 0.44 8.36
CA LEU A 235 -7.80 1.28 7.27
C LEU A 235 -8.88 1.34 6.19
N LYS A 236 -9.18 2.55 5.68
CA LYS A 236 -10.00 2.76 4.49
C LYS A 236 -9.22 3.61 3.50
N ILE A 237 -9.11 3.14 2.25
CA ILE A 237 -8.49 3.90 1.15
C ILE A 237 -9.55 4.15 0.09
N ARG A 238 -9.82 5.42 -0.20
CA ARG A 238 -10.77 5.83 -1.23
C ARG A 238 -10.05 6.19 -2.52
N PHE A 239 -10.51 5.63 -3.65
CA PHE A 239 -9.89 5.79 -4.96
C PHE A 239 -10.96 5.82 -6.06
N TYR A 240 -10.59 6.29 -7.27
CA TYR A 240 -11.46 6.21 -8.43
C TYR A 240 -11.61 4.76 -8.90
N ASN A 241 -12.83 4.34 -9.27
CA ASN A 241 -13.13 2.98 -9.73
C ASN A 241 -12.73 2.72 -11.20
N TYR A 242 -12.02 3.65 -11.82
CA TYR A 242 -11.51 3.57 -13.18
C TYR A 242 -10.01 3.88 -13.21
N PHE A 243 -9.33 3.31 -14.20
CA PHE A 243 -7.90 3.53 -14.39
C PHE A 243 -7.57 5.03 -14.54
N PRO A 244 -6.49 5.53 -13.93
CA PRO A 244 -5.42 4.83 -13.24
C PRO A 244 -5.69 4.57 -11.73
N PHE A 245 -6.92 4.52 -11.28
CA PHE A 245 -7.33 4.22 -9.90
C PHE A 245 -6.70 5.18 -8.87
N GLU A 246 -6.74 6.48 -9.17
CA GLU A 246 -6.10 7.49 -8.33
C GLU A 246 -6.65 7.50 -6.90
N ILE A 247 -5.77 7.53 -5.92
CA ILE A 247 -6.14 7.60 -4.51
C ILE A 247 -6.50 9.05 -4.17
N ILE A 248 -7.71 9.26 -3.65
CA ILE A 248 -8.22 10.59 -3.30
C ILE A 248 -8.20 10.87 -1.80
N GLY A 249 -7.96 9.87 -0.98
CA GLY A 249 -7.85 10.02 0.47
C GLY A 249 -7.87 8.70 1.20
N TRP A 250 -7.65 8.76 2.51
CA TRP A 250 -7.71 7.57 3.37
C TRP A 250 -8.08 7.97 4.80
N GLU A 251 -8.52 6.96 5.56
CA GLU A 251 -8.78 7.04 6.99
C GLU A 251 -8.13 5.85 7.68
N GLU A 252 -7.43 6.09 8.77
CA GLU A 252 -6.86 5.09 9.68
C GLU A 252 -7.48 5.28 11.05
N THR A 253 -8.40 4.40 11.44
CA THR A 253 -9.09 4.47 12.72
C THR A 253 -8.45 3.49 13.71
N GLN A 254 -7.98 3.99 14.84
CA GLN A 254 -7.53 3.18 15.98
C GLN A 254 -8.67 3.13 17.01
N VAL A 255 -9.01 1.93 17.46
CA VAL A 255 -10.00 1.70 18.50
C VAL A 255 -9.27 1.30 19.78
N PHE A 256 -9.60 1.91 20.90
CA PHE A 256 -9.01 1.66 22.20
C PHE A 256 -9.88 0.74 23.06
N ASP A 257 -9.31 0.21 24.14
CA ASP A 257 -10.01 -0.76 25.02
C ASP A 257 -11.24 -0.19 25.73
N ASP A 258 -11.31 1.14 25.88
CA ASP A 258 -12.47 1.87 26.40
C ASP A 258 -13.56 2.15 25.35
N ASN A 259 -13.45 1.57 24.15
CA ASN A 259 -14.29 1.80 22.98
C ASN A 259 -14.24 3.24 22.41
N THR A 260 -13.31 4.06 22.84
CA THR A 260 -13.01 5.32 22.15
C THR A 260 -12.26 5.04 20.86
N SER A 261 -12.33 5.96 19.91
CA SER A 261 -11.60 5.82 18.65
C SER A 261 -10.97 7.14 18.21
N GLN A 262 -9.83 7.05 17.52
CA GLN A 262 -9.16 8.17 16.92
C GLN A 262 -8.92 7.86 15.44
N THR A 263 -9.27 8.81 14.58
CA THR A 263 -9.13 8.63 13.12
C THR A 263 -8.16 9.65 12.56
N THR A 264 -7.03 9.14 12.06
CA THR A 264 -6.14 9.88 11.16
C THR A 264 -6.75 9.87 9.77
N SER A 265 -6.83 11.03 9.13
CA SER A 265 -7.40 11.14 7.78
C SER A 265 -6.53 11.98 6.86
N ALA A 266 -6.62 11.72 5.57
CA ALA A 266 -5.97 12.52 4.54
C ALA A 266 -6.89 12.70 3.34
N ARG A 267 -6.86 13.92 2.77
CA ARG A 267 -7.64 14.29 1.59
C ARG A 267 -6.74 14.94 0.54
N ARG A 268 -6.81 14.48 -0.71
CA ARG A 268 -6.00 15.01 -1.80
C ARG A 268 -6.26 16.51 -2.02
N LYS A 269 -5.18 17.27 -2.13
CA LYS A 269 -5.16 18.70 -2.46
C LYS A 269 -4.90 18.93 -3.94
N ALA A 270 -3.90 18.24 -4.50
CA ALA A 270 -3.46 18.39 -5.88
C ALA A 270 -2.72 17.13 -6.36
N MET A 271 -2.54 17.03 -7.68
CA MET A 271 -1.74 15.99 -8.33
C MET A 271 -0.98 16.59 -9.50
N LEU A 272 0.24 16.11 -9.73
CA LEU A 272 1.12 16.49 -10.82
C LEU A 272 1.86 15.25 -11.35
N GLN A 273 2.01 15.14 -12.66
CA GLN A 273 2.91 14.17 -13.29
C GLN A 273 4.15 14.89 -13.82
N THR A 274 5.33 14.52 -13.30
CA THR A 274 6.61 15.10 -13.71
C THR A 274 7.78 14.18 -13.40
N ASP A 275 8.89 14.41 -14.05
CA ASP A 275 10.20 13.82 -13.80
C ASP A 275 10.93 14.61 -12.69
N TYR A 276 10.35 14.63 -11.49
CA TYR A 276 10.77 15.49 -10.37
C TYR A 276 12.28 15.40 -10.05
N TRP A 277 12.93 14.30 -10.40
CA TRP A 277 14.39 14.13 -10.17
C TRP A 277 15.25 15.04 -11.07
N THR A 278 14.69 15.63 -12.12
CA THR A 278 15.33 16.66 -12.95
C THR A 278 14.93 18.07 -12.51
N GLN A 279 13.87 18.23 -11.70
CA GLN A 279 13.33 19.49 -11.21
C GLN A 279 13.97 19.85 -9.87
N ASN A 280 15.27 20.16 -9.87
CA ASN A 280 16.08 20.33 -8.67
C ASN A 280 16.78 21.72 -8.57
N LYS A 281 16.34 22.67 -9.38
CA LYS A 281 16.84 24.05 -9.36
C LYS A 281 15.93 24.95 -8.53
N LEU A 282 16.43 26.08 -8.04
CA LEU A 282 15.65 27.05 -7.28
C LEU A 282 14.37 27.50 -8.02
N GLY A 283 14.43 27.64 -9.36
CA GLY A 283 13.24 27.99 -10.16
C GLY A 283 12.14 26.93 -10.15
N ASP A 284 12.47 25.68 -9.85
CA ASP A 284 11.53 24.54 -9.86
C ASP A 284 10.66 24.49 -8.58
N GLU A 285 10.99 25.27 -7.56
CA GLU A 285 10.16 25.38 -6.33
C GLU A 285 8.72 25.79 -6.63
N SER A 286 8.47 26.43 -7.78
CA SER A 286 7.12 26.76 -8.25
C SER A 286 6.21 25.53 -8.37
N LEU A 287 6.76 24.33 -8.60
CA LEU A 287 6.03 23.06 -8.65
C LEU A 287 5.44 22.65 -7.30
N ARG A 288 6.09 23.06 -6.17
CA ARG A 288 5.52 22.87 -4.83
C ARG A 288 4.19 23.61 -4.66
N ARG A 289 4.10 24.83 -5.21
CA ARG A 289 2.83 25.61 -5.19
C ARG A 289 1.72 24.95 -6.00
N GLN A 290 2.07 24.33 -7.14
CA GLN A 290 1.09 23.54 -7.92
C GLN A 290 0.56 22.35 -7.12
N LEU A 291 1.42 21.72 -6.34
CA LEU A 291 1.06 20.64 -5.42
C LEU A 291 0.39 21.16 -4.12
N LYS A 292 0.24 22.48 -3.94
CA LYS A 292 -0.30 23.09 -2.71
C LYS A 292 0.46 22.62 -1.46
N LEU A 293 1.76 22.39 -1.58
CA LEU A 293 2.65 22.10 -0.46
C LEU A 293 3.13 23.42 0.15
N GLU A 294 3.15 23.46 1.48
CA GLU A 294 3.71 24.61 2.20
C GLU A 294 5.24 24.70 1.99
N GLN A 295 5.79 25.88 2.14
CA GLN A 295 7.24 26.13 1.98
C GLN A 295 8.03 25.64 3.18
#